data_e444d09afa84c89803f8c3020017285b
#
_entry.id   e444d09afa84c89803f8c3020017285b
#
_cell.length_a   1.000
_cell.length_b   1.000
_cell.length_c   1.000
_cell.angle_alpha   90.00
_cell.angle_beta   90.00
_cell.angle_gamma   90.00
#
_symmetry.space_group_name_H-M   'P 1'
#
loop_
_entity.id
_entity.type
_entity.pdbx_description
1 polymer ?
#
loop_
_entity_poly.entity_id
_entity_poly.type
_entity_poly.pdbx_seq_one_letter_code
_entity_poly.pdbx_strand_id
1 'polypeptide(L)'
;MGRIGKEIAAQIISFIGLVGVSVTCGIPMWRVTTYIGANIVTGQVVWDGLWMNCVMQSTGQMQCKLNESLMRLTPDLQAARALVIISLVCGGIGFIVSFIGAKCTSSLKKDSSKAIVVIIGGCLIIVAGILVLIPVCWSATITITDFMSALTLQTQKREIGASIYIGWASAGILLVGGIILTTSCPPQRQMYGYPGYPGAPMYPYAGSVANQATYGPVYAPAGSQVYTSTGTYVPAKPYAAPSAYAGQYL
;
A
#
# COMPACT_ATOMS: atom_id res chain seq x y z
N MET A 1 17.46 -0.17 9.59
CA MET A 1 16.49 0.93 9.68
C MET A 1 15.46 0.63 10.75
N GLY A 2 15.23 1.56 11.69
CA GLY A 2 14.21 1.42 12.72
C GLY A 2 12.80 1.35 12.10
N ARG A 3 11.86 0.80 12.82
CA ARG A 3 10.46 0.60 12.40
C ARG A 3 9.80 1.92 11.91
N ILE A 4 10.09 3.02 12.61
CA ILE A 4 9.61 4.37 12.25
C ILE A 4 10.16 4.81 10.88
N GLY A 5 11.42 4.54 10.58
CA GLY A 5 12.01 4.91 9.30
C GLY A 5 11.36 4.18 8.11
N LYS A 6 10.93 2.92 8.28
CA LYS A 6 10.21 2.17 7.25
C LYS A 6 8.81 2.75 7.00
N GLU A 7 8.09 3.14 8.07
CA GLU A 7 6.78 3.78 7.95
C GLU A 7 6.86 5.11 7.20
N ILE A 8 7.84 5.96 7.56
CA ILE A 8 8.06 7.25 6.88
C ILE A 8 8.43 7.05 5.40
N ALA A 9 9.36 6.14 5.11
CA ALA A 9 9.75 5.84 3.74
C ALA A 9 8.57 5.35 2.91
N ALA A 10 7.74 4.45 3.45
CA ALA A 10 6.55 3.94 2.79
C ALA A 10 5.49 5.03 2.54
N GLN A 11 5.32 5.98 3.46
CA GLN A 11 4.44 7.13 3.26
C GLN A 11 4.92 8.02 2.11
N ILE A 12 6.22 8.31 2.06
CA ILE A 12 6.80 9.11 0.96
C ILE A 12 6.62 8.40 -0.37
N ILE A 13 6.89 7.09 -0.44
CA ILE A 13 6.72 6.28 -1.64
C ILE A 13 5.25 6.30 -2.08
N SER A 14 4.30 6.11 -1.17
CA SER A 14 2.87 6.14 -1.47
C SER A 14 2.42 7.52 -1.97
N PHE A 15 2.95 8.59 -1.40
CA PHE A 15 2.66 9.96 -1.85
C PHE A 15 3.14 10.19 -3.29
N ILE A 16 4.37 9.77 -3.62
CA ILE A 16 4.91 9.85 -4.98
C ILE A 16 4.02 9.06 -5.95
N GLY A 17 3.57 7.86 -5.56
CA GLY A 17 2.65 7.06 -6.35
C GLY A 17 1.32 7.78 -6.62
N LEU A 18 0.71 8.42 -5.61
CA LEU A 18 -0.53 9.19 -5.77
C LEU A 18 -0.36 10.39 -6.68
N VAL A 19 0.75 11.13 -6.56
CA VAL A 19 1.08 12.21 -7.48
C VAL A 19 1.20 11.69 -8.91
N GLY A 20 1.86 10.55 -9.11
CA GLY A 20 1.98 9.92 -10.43
C GLY A 20 0.62 9.52 -11.02
N VAL A 21 -0.32 9.00 -10.21
CA VAL A 21 -1.69 8.71 -10.65
C VAL A 21 -2.43 9.99 -11.04
N SER A 22 -2.26 11.08 -10.28
CA SER A 22 -2.86 12.38 -10.59
C SER A 22 -2.34 12.93 -11.92
N VAL A 23 -1.04 12.78 -12.17
CA VAL A 23 -0.39 13.15 -13.44
C VAL A 23 -0.95 12.31 -14.59
N THR A 24 -1.05 10.98 -14.41
CA THR A 24 -1.64 10.06 -15.39
C THR A 24 -3.09 10.43 -15.72
N CYS A 25 -3.85 10.88 -14.72
CA CYS A 25 -5.23 11.34 -14.90
C CYS A 25 -5.31 12.64 -15.71
N GLY A 26 -4.42 13.60 -15.43
CA GLY A 26 -4.50 14.96 -15.96
C GLY A 26 -3.89 15.14 -17.35
N ILE A 27 -2.83 14.42 -17.69
CA ILE A 27 -2.11 14.59 -18.95
C ILE A 27 -2.86 13.96 -20.11
N PRO A 28 -3.08 14.69 -21.23
CA PRO A 28 -3.80 14.19 -22.41
C PRO A 28 -2.92 13.32 -23.31
N MET A 29 -2.15 12.41 -22.76
CA MET A 29 -1.20 11.57 -23.49
C MET A 29 -1.46 10.09 -23.25
N TRP A 30 -2.71 9.64 -23.31
CA TRP A 30 -3.05 8.22 -23.21
C TRP A 30 -2.77 7.49 -24.50
N ARG A 31 -3.09 8.13 -25.65
CA ARG A 31 -2.81 7.63 -27.00
C ARG A 31 -2.25 8.75 -27.85
N VAL A 32 -1.33 8.40 -28.73
CA VAL A 32 -0.69 9.33 -29.69
C VAL A 32 -0.88 8.78 -31.10
N THR A 33 -1.25 9.65 -32.03
CA THR A 33 -1.38 9.25 -33.43
C THR A 33 0.01 9.06 -34.04
N THR A 34 0.24 7.91 -34.68
CA THR A 34 1.49 7.61 -35.38
C THR A 34 1.52 8.31 -36.73
N TYR A 35 2.70 8.83 -37.10
CA TYR A 35 2.92 9.44 -38.42
C TYR A 35 3.07 8.38 -39.50
N ILE A 36 1.97 7.89 -40.07
CA ILE A 36 1.99 6.92 -41.15
C ILE A 36 1.13 7.47 -42.31
N GLY A 37 1.73 7.58 -43.50
CA GLY A 37 1.00 7.96 -44.71
C GLY A 37 0.53 9.43 -44.78
N ALA A 38 -0.78 9.69 -44.93
CA ALA A 38 -1.32 11.01 -45.15
C ALA A 38 -1.06 12.03 -44.01
N ASN A 39 -0.84 11.57 -42.79
CA ASN A 39 -0.54 12.46 -41.66
C ASN A 39 0.85 13.10 -41.74
N ILE A 40 1.80 12.52 -42.50
CA ILE A 40 3.10 13.13 -42.74
C ILE A 40 2.95 14.40 -43.56
N VAL A 41 2.02 14.41 -44.52
CA VAL A 41 1.76 15.56 -45.42
C VAL A 41 1.09 16.71 -44.65
N THR A 42 0.19 16.39 -43.69
CA THR A 42 -0.51 17.41 -42.88
C THR A 42 0.27 17.84 -41.65
N GLY A 43 1.31 17.09 -41.23
CA GLY A 43 2.15 17.40 -40.07
C GLY A 43 1.40 17.51 -38.75
N GLN A 44 0.27 16.80 -38.61
CA GLN A 44 -0.57 16.87 -37.44
C GLN A 44 -0.28 15.70 -36.49
N VAL A 45 -0.08 16.00 -35.20
CA VAL A 45 0.00 15.02 -34.11
C VAL A 45 -1.24 15.16 -33.23
N VAL A 46 -1.95 14.06 -33.02
CA VAL A 46 -3.13 14.03 -32.16
C VAL A 46 -2.82 13.23 -30.91
N TRP A 47 -3.10 13.83 -29.75
CA TRP A 47 -3.05 13.16 -28.46
C TRP A 47 -4.46 13.01 -27.90
N ASP A 48 -4.83 11.80 -27.55
CA ASP A 48 -6.07 11.50 -26.88
C ASP A 48 -5.81 11.31 -25.37
N GLY A 49 -6.50 12.07 -24.55
CA GLY A 49 -6.46 11.99 -23.11
C GLY A 49 -7.80 11.64 -22.49
N LEU A 50 -7.81 11.47 -21.17
CA LEU A 50 -9.05 11.20 -20.44
C LEU A 50 -10.03 12.40 -20.51
N TRP A 51 -9.53 13.64 -20.43
CA TRP A 51 -10.35 14.83 -20.29
C TRP A 51 -10.38 15.69 -21.53
N MET A 52 -9.30 15.69 -22.29
CA MET A 52 -9.14 16.55 -23.47
C MET A 52 -8.37 15.82 -24.56
N ASN A 53 -8.62 16.20 -25.79
CA ASN A 53 -7.86 15.79 -26.96
C ASN A 53 -7.09 17.00 -27.47
N CYS A 54 -5.79 16.81 -27.73
CA CYS A 54 -4.92 17.88 -28.22
C CYS A 54 -4.42 17.53 -29.62
N VAL A 55 -4.41 18.53 -30.47
CA VAL A 55 -3.89 18.42 -31.84
C VAL A 55 -2.81 19.48 -32.02
N MET A 56 -1.63 19.05 -32.41
CA MET A 56 -0.56 19.95 -32.85
C MET A 56 -0.54 20.02 -34.36
N GLN A 57 -0.66 21.23 -34.87
CA GLN A 57 -0.62 21.53 -36.30
C GLN A 57 0.84 21.71 -36.77
N SER A 58 1.06 21.62 -38.07
CA SER A 58 2.37 21.86 -38.72
C SER A 58 2.97 23.24 -38.41
N THR A 59 2.14 24.21 -38.01
CA THR A 59 2.55 25.57 -37.58
C THR A 59 3.15 25.58 -36.17
N GLY A 60 3.18 24.45 -35.44
CA GLY A 60 3.63 24.36 -34.05
C GLY A 60 2.57 24.79 -33.03
N GLN A 61 1.39 25.20 -33.43
CA GLN A 61 0.28 25.55 -32.54
C GLN A 61 -0.38 24.29 -32.02
N MET A 62 -0.49 24.17 -30.68
CA MET A 62 -1.23 23.14 -29.99
C MET A 62 -2.64 23.64 -29.66
N GLN A 63 -3.64 22.94 -30.15
CA GLN A 63 -5.02 23.18 -29.81
C GLN A 63 -5.59 22.02 -29.03
N CYS A 64 -6.07 22.26 -27.80
CA CYS A 64 -6.71 21.28 -26.97
C CYS A 64 -8.21 21.54 -26.87
N LYS A 65 -9.01 20.50 -27.08
CA LYS A 65 -10.47 20.55 -26.96
C LYS A 65 -10.88 19.59 -25.82
N LEU A 66 -11.67 20.11 -24.90
CA LEU A 66 -12.26 19.30 -23.82
C LEU A 66 -13.30 18.33 -24.41
N ASN A 67 -13.29 17.11 -23.89
CA ASN A 67 -14.27 16.09 -24.24
C ASN A 67 -15.57 16.32 -23.43
N GLU A 68 -16.43 17.18 -23.92
CA GLU A 68 -17.68 17.55 -23.25
C GLU A 68 -18.72 16.42 -23.24
N SER A 69 -18.67 15.53 -24.22
CA SER A 69 -19.59 14.39 -24.33
C SER A 69 -18.90 13.09 -23.99
N LEU A 70 -19.42 12.40 -22.97
CA LEU A 70 -18.98 11.04 -22.62
C LEU A 70 -19.18 10.06 -23.77
N MET A 71 -20.22 10.24 -24.57
CA MET A 71 -20.57 9.35 -25.70
C MET A 71 -19.55 9.40 -26.86
N ARG A 72 -18.71 10.41 -26.94
CA ARG A 72 -17.66 10.53 -27.97
C ARG A 72 -16.38 9.79 -27.59
N LEU A 73 -16.23 9.46 -26.32
CA LEU A 73 -15.05 8.77 -25.83
C LEU A 73 -15.19 7.27 -26.06
N THR A 74 -14.09 6.61 -26.41
CA THR A 74 -14.08 5.15 -26.53
C THR A 74 -14.43 4.51 -25.18
N PRO A 75 -15.13 3.36 -25.15
CA PRO A 75 -15.60 2.74 -23.90
C PRO A 75 -14.49 2.46 -22.88
N ASP A 76 -13.30 2.17 -23.36
CA ASP A 76 -12.12 1.93 -22.51
C ASP A 76 -11.66 3.21 -21.79
N LEU A 77 -11.66 4.37 -22.48
CA LEU A 77 -11.30 5.63 -21.84
C LEU A 77 -12.40 6.13 -20.90
N GLN A 78 -13.68 5.80 -21.15
CA GLN A 78 -14.76 6.06 -20.19
C GLN A 78 -14.58 5.27 -18.91
N ALA A 79 -14.30 3.96 -19.02
CA ALA A 79 -14.00 3.11 -17.87
C ALA A 79 -12.72 3.58 -17.15
N ALA A 80 -11.70 3.98 -17.90
CA ALA A 80 -10.47 4.50 -17.34
C ALA A 80 -10.70 5.76 -16.50
N ARG A 81 -11.53 6.71 -16.95
CA ARG A 81 -11.92 7.88 -16.14
C ARG A 81 -12.48 7.47 -14.78
N ALA A 82 -13.47 6.57 -14.78
CA ALA A 82 -14.14 6.13 -13.56
C ALA A 82 -13.15 5.44 -12.61
N LEU A 83 -12.39 4.48 -13.10
CA LEU A 83 -11.47 3.68 -12.30
C LEU A 83 -10.31 4.52 -11.72
N VAL A 84 -9.75 5.45 -12.51
CA VAL A 84 -8.68 6.33 -12.05
C VAL A 84 -9.18 7.30 -10.97
N ILE A 85 -10.40 7.86 -11.12
CA ILE A 85 -10.99 8.72 -10.09
C ILE A 85 -11.23 7.94 -8.80
N ILE A 86 -11.84 6.75 -8.89
CA ILE A 86 -12.07 5.89 -7.72
C ILE A 86 -10.73 5.54 -7.06
N SER A 87 -9.71 5.25 -7.84
CA SER A 87 -8.36 4.98 -7.33
C SER A 87 -7.78 6.18 -6.57
N LEU A 88 -7.90 7.40 -7.10
CA LEU A 88 -7.43 8.62 -6.43
C LEU A 88 -8.16 8.85 -5.11
N VAL A 89 -9.47 8.64 -5.08
CA VAL A 89 -10.27 8.76 -3.84
C VAL A 89 -9.86 7.69 -2.82
N CYS A 90 -9.80 6.42 -3.21
CA CYS A 90 -9.40 5.33 -2.32
C CYS A 90 -7.96 5.50 -1.82
N GLY A 91 -7.04 5.86 -2.72
CA GLY A 91 -5.63 6.08 -2.37
C GLY A 91 -5.44 7.30 -1.47
N GLY A 92 -6.17 8.40 -1.72
CA GLY A 92 -6.16 9.59 -0.87
C GLY A 92 -6.68 9.31 0.54
N ILE A 93 -7.80 8.60 0.66
CA ILE A 93 -8.34 8.15 1.95
C ILE A 93 -7.33 7.21 2.63
N GLY A 94 -6.79 6.23 1.92
CA GLY A 94 -5.78 5.30 2.45
C GLY A 94 -4.53 6.01 2.95
N PHE A 95 -4.06 7.03 2.23
CA PHE A 95 -2.93 7.85 2.63
C PHE A 95 -3.21 8.64 3.91
N ILE A 96 -4.36 9.32 4.00
CA ILE A 96 -4.77 10.09 5.20
C ILE A 96 -4.91 9.15 6.40
N VAL A 97 -5.58 8.01 6.24
CA VAL A 97 -5.79 7.02 7.30
C VAL A 97 -4.45 6.48 7.79
N SER A 98 -3.55 6.10 6.89
CA SER A 98 -2.22 5.60 7.26
C SER A 98 -1.37 6.68 7.93
N PHE A 99 -1.50 7.94 7.52
CA PHE A 99 -0.80 9.07 8.15
C PHE A 99 -1.28 9.33 9.57
N ILE A 100 -2.61 9.27 9.83
CA ILE A 100 -3.20 9.40 11.19
C ILE A 100 -2.74 8.24 12.09
N GLY A 101 -2.63 7.03 11.55
CA GLY A 101 -2.16 5.84 12.27
C GLY A 101 -0.65 5.79 12.49
N ALA A 102 0.14 6.59 11.77
CA ALA A 102 1.59 6.58 11.87
C ALA A 102 2.06 6.93 13.29
N LYS A 103 3.15 6.29 13.74
CA LYS A 103 3.70 6.47 15.09
C LYS A 103 4.17 7.89 15.38
N CYS A 104 4.47 8.67 14.34
CA CYS A 104 4.86 10.08 14.47
C CYS A 104 3.67 10.98 14.85
N THR A 105 2.42 10.50 14.75
CA THR A 105 1.21 11.29 15.05
C THR A 105 0.70 10.93 16.43
N SER A 106 0.50 11.92 17.30
CA SER A 106 -0.02 11.74 18.67
C SER A 106 -1.54 11.53 18.75
N SER A 107 -2.21 11.36 17.60
CA SER A 107 -3.68 11.29 17.48
C SER A 107 -4.32 10.11 18.20
N LEU A 108 -3.64 8.97 18.32
CA LEU A 108 -4.17 7.77 18.96
C LEU A 108 -3.32 7.41 20.18
N LYS A 109 -3.99 7.20 21.33
CA LYS A 109 -3.33 6.87 22.61
C LYS A 109 -2.87 5.41 22.73
N LYS A 110 -3.44 4.47 21.96
CA LYS A 110 -3.19 3.02 22.08
C LYS A 110 -2.40 2.49 20.89
N ASP A 111 -1.21 1.93 21.13
CA ASP A 111 -0.31 1.45 20.08
C ASP A 111 -0.90 0.32 19.20
N SER A 112 -1.74 -0.54 19.77
CA SER A 112 -2.43 -1.59 19.01
C SER A 112 -3.42 -1.02 17.99
N SER A 113 -4.13 0.06 18.34
CA SER A 113 -5.07 0.73 17.44
C SER A 113 -4.34 1.43 16.29
N LYS A 114 -3.17 2.02 16.56
CA LYS A 114 -2.32 2.64 15.52
C LYS A 114 -1.90 1.62 14.45
N ALA A 115 -1.45 0.44 14.87
CA ALA A 115 -1.04 -0.60 13.93
C ALA A 115 -2.17 -1.04 13.00
N ILE A 116 -3.39 -1.21 13.52
CA ILE A 116 -4.56 -1.59 12.73
C ILE A 116 -4.91 -0.51 11.70
N VAL A 117 -4.90 0.77 12.11
CA VAL A 117 -5.22 1.91 11.24
C VAL A 117 -4.20 2.02 10.09
N VAL A 118 -2.90 1.85 10.36
CA VAL A 118 -1.87 1.84 9.30
C VAL A 118 -2.06 0.68 8.33
N ILE A 119 -2.41 -0.51 8.82
CA ILE A 119 -2.68 -1.68 7.97
C ILE A 119 -3.88 -1.42 7.06
N ILE A 120 -4.98 -0.88 7.60
CA ILE A 120 -6.17 -0.52 6.81
C ILE A 120 -5.80 0.51 5.72
N GLY A 121 -5.06 1.56 6.09
CA GLY A 121 -4.56 2.55 5.13
C GLY A 121 -3.69 1.94 4.04
N GLY A 122 -2.77 1.03 4.41
CA GLY A 122 -1.92 0.30 3.48
C GLY A 122 -2.73 -0.58 2.51
N CYS A 123 -3.76 -1.28 3.00
CA CYS A 123 -4.66 -2.07 2.15
C CYS A 123 -5.41 -1.19 1.14
N LEU A 124 -5.90 -0.02 1.55
CA LEU A 124 -6.57 0.92 0.65
C LEU A 124 -5.62 1.44 -0.44
N ILE A 125 -4.35 1.69 -0.11
CA ILE A 125 -3.32 2.10 -1.08
C ILE A 125 -3.04 0.97 -2.08
N ILE A 126 -2.98 -0.29 -1.64
CA ILE A 126 -2.83 -1.46 -2.52
C ILE A 126 -4.02 -1.56 -3.48
N VAL A 127 -5.25 -1.44 -2.96
CA VAL A 127 -6.47 -1.43 -3.79
C VAL A 127 -6.42 -0.30 -4.81
N ALA A 128 -5.99 0.90 -4.43
CA ALA A 128 -5.83 2.02 -5.35
C ALA A 128 -4.82 1.70 -6.47
N GLY A 129 -3.69 1.08 -6.16
CA GLY A 129 -2.70 0.65 -7.14
C GLY A 129 -3.28 -0.34 -8.15
N ILE A 130 -4.06 -1.33 -7.70
CA ILE A 130 -4.75 -2.30 -8.57
C ILE A 130 -5.77 -1.60 -9.45
N LEU A 131 -6.56 -0.67 -8.90
CA LEU A 131 -7.59 0.07 -9.64
C LEU A 131 -7.01 0.93 -10.77
N VAL A 132 -5.79 1.44 -10.64
CA VAL A 132 -5.07 2.13 -11.74
C VAL A 132 -4.53 1.13 -12.75
N LEU A 133 -4.00 0.00 -12.29
CA LEU A 133 -3.37 -0.99 -13.17
C LEU A 133 -4.36 -1.56 -14.19
N ILE A 134 -5.61 -1.80 -13.78
CA ILE A 134 -6.67 -2.36 -14.65
C ILE A 134 -6.89 -1.48 -15.90
N PRO A 135 -7.25 -0.19 -15.81
CA PRO A 135 -7.54 0.63 -16.99
C PRO A 135 -6.31 0.89 -17.84
N VAL A 136 -5.13 1.02 -17.21
CA VAL A 136 -3.88 1.24 -17.93
C VAL A 136 -3.52 0.03 -18.79
N CYS A 137 -3.61 -1.19 -18.26
CA CYS A 137 -3.38 -2.42 -19.01
C CYS A 137 -4.45 -2.63 -20.09
N TRP A 138 -5.71 -2.37 -19.78
CA TRP A 138 -6.80 -2.52 -20.73
C TRP A 138 -6.63 -1.56 -21.93
N SER A 139 -6.42 -0.26 -21.66
CA SER A 139 -6.19 0.72 -22.73
C SER A 139 -4.96 0.41 -23.58
N ALA A 140 -3.88 -0.11 -22.95
CA ALA A 140 -2.70 -0.54 -23.66
C ALA A 140 -3.01 -1.71 -24.60
N THR A 141 -3.73 -2.73 -24.13
CA THR A 141 -4.10 -3.91 -24.93
C THR A 141 -4.94 -3.50 -26.16
N ILE A 142 -5.95 -2.64 -25.97
CA ILE A 142 -6.78 -2.15 -27.08
C ILE A 142 -5.94 -1.38 -28.09
N THR A 143 -5.07 -0.48 -27.61
CA THR A 143 -4.20 0.32 -28.51
C THR A 143 -3.26 -0.58 -29.32
N ILE A 144 -2.67 -1.61 -28.72
CA ILE A 144 -1.81 -2.56 -29.43
C ILE A 144 -2.60 -3.38 -30.45
N THR A 145 -3.79 -3.84 -30.07
CA THR A 145 -4.67 -4.63 -30.97
C THR A 145 -5.10 -3.82 -32.17
N ASP A 146 -5.49 -2.55 -31.96
CA ASP A 146 -5.84 -1.64 -33.03
C ASP A 146 -4.67 -1.34 -33.96
N PHE A 147 -3.46 -1.18 -33.41
CA PHE A 147 -2.23 -0.97 -34.18
C PHE A 147 -1.89 -2.18 -35.07
N MET A 148 -2.05 -3.39 -34.54
CA MET A 148 -1.73 -4.64 -35.26
C MET A 148 -2.84 -5.05 -36.24
N SER A 149 -4.04 -4.49 -36.14
CA SER A 149 -5.15 -4.82 -37.00
C SER A 149 -4.90 -4.34 -38.44
N ALA A 150 -5.05 -5.25 -39.40
CA ALA A 150 -4.96 -4.91 -40.82
C ALA A 150 -6.18 -4.14 -41.34
N LEU A 151 -7.30 -4.16 -40.58
CA LEU A 151 -8.55 -3.47 -40.92
C LEU A 151 -8.52 -1.98 -40.56
N THR A 152 -7.62 -1.58 -39.65
CA THR A 152 -7.50 -0.19 -39.23
C THR A 152 -6.74 0.61 -40.30
N LEU A 153 -7.35 1.68 -40.76
CA LEU A 153 -6.71 2.61 -41.74
C LEU A 153 -5.38 3.10 -41.16
N GLN A 154 -4.35 3.14 -42.00
CA GLN A 154 -2.97 3.55 -41.59
C GLN A 154 -2.99 4.96 -40.95
N THR A 155 -3.91 5.84 -41.35
CA THR A 155 -4.07 7.21 -40.82
C THR A 155 -4.69 7.27 -39.43
N GLN A 156 -5.28 6.17 -38.94
CA GLN A 156 -5.95 6.07 -37.62
C GLN A 156 -5.16 5.23 -36.60
N LYS A 157 -3.99 4.72 -36.98
CA LYS A 157 -3.17 3.95 -36.05
C LYS A 157 -2.65 4.83 -34.93
N ARG A 158 -2.84 4.36 -33.69
CA ARG A 158 -2.44 5.07 -32.48
C ARG A 158 -1.43 4.22 -31.72
N GLU A 159 -0.49 4.89 -31.08
CA GLU A 159 0.51 4.30 -30.22
C GLU A 159 0.20 4.60 -28.75
N ILE A 160 0.85 3.84 -27.86
CA ILE A 160 0.74 4.00 -26.41
C ILE A 160 1.37 5.33 -26.03
N GLY A 161 0.61 6.18 -25.34
CA GLY A 161 1.08 7.48 -24.89
C GLY A 161 1.82 7.40 -23.53
N ALA A 162 2.51 8.50 -23.19
CA ALA A 162 3.31 8.61 -21.98
C ALA A 162 2.50 8.40 -20.68
N SER A 163 1.21 8.78 -20.66
CA SER A 163 0.35 8.60 -19.48
C SER A 163 0.22 7.14 -19.05
N ILE A 164 0.20 6.20 -20.01
CA ILE A 164 0.12 4.77 -19.70
C ILE A 164 1.39 4.28 -19.00
N TYR A 165 2.56 4.70 -19.47
CA TYR A 165 3.85 4.34 -18.83
C TYR A 165 3.96 4.92 -17.42
N ILE A 166 3.55 6.18 -17.23
CA ILE A 166 3.49 6.82 -15.90
C ILE A 166 2.49 6.08 -15.01
N GLY A 167 1.36 5.64 -15.58
CA GLY A 167 0.35 4.85 -14.89
C GLY A 167 0.88 3.52 -14.36
N TRP A 168 1.64 2.77 -15.17
CA TRP A 168 2.28 1.53 -14.71
C TRP A 168 3.30 1.78 -13.60
N ALA A 169 4.16 2.78 -13.77
CA ALA A 169 5.15 3.14 -12.76
C ALA A 169 4.49 3.54 -11.44
N SER A 170 3.48 4.41 -11.48
CA SER A 170 2.76 4.86 -10.28
C SER A 170 1.97 3.76 -9.60
N ALA A 171 1.34 2.85 -10.36
CA ALA A 171 0.69 1.67 -9.80
C ALA A 171 1.69 0.77 -9.07
N GLY A 172 2.85 0.49 -9.68
CA GLY A 172 3.92 -0.27 -9.04
C GLY A 172 4.42 0.39 -7.75
N ILE A 173 4.62 1.70 -7.75
CA ILE A 173 5.04 2.48 -6.58
C ILE A 173 3.98 2.40 -5.47
N LEU A 174 2.68 2.51 -5.78
CA LEU A 174 1.59 2.37 -4.81
C LEU A 174 1.54 0.96 -4.20
N LEU A 175 1.69 -0.08 -5.01
CA LEU A 175 1.73 -1.45 -4.53
C LEU A 175 2.89 -1.68 -3.55
N VAL A 176 4.10 -1.23 -3.92
CA VAL A 176 5.28 -1.33 -3.04
C VAL A 176 5.07 -0.55 -1.75
N GLY A 177 4.62 0.70 -1.83
CA GLY A 177 4.34 1.54 -0.65
C GLY A 177 3.31 0.91 0.28
N GLY A 178 2.19 0.42 -0.27
CA GLY A 178 1.13 -0.24 0.49
C GLY A 178 1.59 -1.54 1.16
N ILE A 179 2.38 -2.37 0.46
CA ILE A 179 2.95 -3.61 1.03
C ILE A 179 3.91 -3.28 2.18
N ILE A 180 4.79 -2.29 2.03
CA ILE A 180 5.70 -1.87 3.10
C ILE A 180 4.89 -1.38 4.31
N LEU A 181 3.82 -0.59 4.12
CA LEU A 181 2.95 -0.13 5.20
C LEU A 181 2.28 -1.30 5.94
N THR A 182 1.71 -2.25 5.23
CA THR A 182 1.03 -3.41 5.83
C THR A 182 1.99 -4.33 6.58
N THR A 183 3.23 -4.49 6.09
CA THR A 183 4.24 -5.36 6.72
C THR A 183 5.01 -4.68 7.86
N SER A 184 5.06 -3.36 7.89
CA SER A 184 5.81 -2.62 8.92
C SER A 184 5.13 -2.63 10.29
N CYS A 185 3.83 -2.89 10.37
CA CYS A 185 3.03 -2.91 11.60
C CYS A 185 2.40 -4.29 11.83
N PRO A 186 3.15 -5.32 12.28
CA PRO A 186 2.51 -6.56 12.70
C PRO A 186 1.55 -6.24 13.86
N PRO A 187 0.29 -6.70 13.79
CA PRO A 187 -0.66 -6.55 14.89
C PRO A 187 -0.03 -7.22 16.11
N GLN A 188 0.11 -6.49 17.22
CA GLN A 188 0.40 -7.12 18.48
C GLN A 188 -0.75 -8.09 18.74
N ARG A 189 -0.49 -9.38 18.62
CA ARG A 189 -1.44 -10.40 19.08
C ARG A 189 -1.69 -10.08 20.55
N GLN A 190 -2.85 -9.52 20.85
CA GLN A 190 -3.37 -9.57 22.20
C GLN A 190 -3.50 -11.07 22.46
N MET A 191 -2.59 -11.61 23.30
CA MET A 191 -2.88 -12.86 23.94
C MET A 191 -4.20 -12.64 24.67
N TYR A 192 -5.27 -13.17 24.11
CA TYR A 192 -6.50 -13.39 24.84
C TYR A 192 -6.08 -14.26 26.03
N GLY A 193 -5.88 -13.60 27.18
CA GLY A 193 -5.79 -14.31 28.44
C GLY A 193 -7.09 -15.09 28.57
N TYR A 194 -7.00 -16.40 28.47
CA TYR A 194 -8.11 -17.29 28.76
C TYR A 194 -8.62 -16.91 30.15
N PRO A 195 -9.88 -16.48 30.33
CA PRO A 195 -10.42 -16.23 31.65
C PRO A 195 -10.75 -17.58 32.25
N GLY A 196 -9.83 -18.12 32.98
CA GLY A 196 -10.14 -19.37 33.64
C GLY A 196 -8.92 -20.06 34.19
N TYR A 197 -8.75 -19.96 35.43
CA TYR A 197 -7.98 -20.64 36.47
C TYR A 197 -7.05 -19.66 37.19
N PRO A 198 -7.38 -19.23 38.40
CA PRO A 198 -6.41 -18.60 39.29
C PRO A 198 -5.44 -19.70 39.73
N GLY A 199 -4.23 -19.67 39.19
CA GLY A 199 -3.17 -20.60 39.63
C GLY A 199 -2.30 -21.25 38.55
N ALA A 200 -2.53 -21.03 37.27
CA ALA A 200 -1.63 -21.53 36.24
C ALA A 200 -0.40 -20.61 36.08
N PRO A 201 0.84 -21.09 36.25
CA PRO A 201 2.05 -20.31 36.03
C PRO A 201 2.14 -19.96 34.54
N MET A 202 2.18 -18.67 34.25
CA MET A 202 2.37 -18.12 32.90
C MET A 202 3.80 -18.42 32.45
N TYR A 203 4.00 -19.39 31.57
CA TYR A 203 5.28 -19.59 30.90
C TYR A 203 5.42 -18.50 29.82
N PRO A 204 6.41 -17.60 29.90
CA PRO A 204 6.70 -16.70 28.81
C PRO A 204 7.31 -17.52 27.67
N TYR A 205 6.61 -17.61 26.54
CA TYR A 205 7.19 -18.13 25.30
C TYR A 205 8.30 -17.16 24.87
N ALA A 206 9.55 -17.62 25.03
CA ALA A 206 10.72 -16.87 24.62
C ALA A 206 10.78 -16.80 23.08
N GLY A 207 10.16 -15.76 22.51
CA GLY A 207 10.48 -15.29 21.18
C GLY A 207 11.85 -14.64 21.24
N SER A 208 12.79 -15.16 20.46
CA SER A 208 14.17 -14.75 20.32
C SER A 208 14.38 -13.23 20.37
N VAL A 209 14.90 -12.74 21.50
CA VAL A 209 15.61 -11.47 21.59
C VAL A 209 16.97 -11.79 22.21
N ALA A 210 17.98 -11.73 21.35
CA ALA A 210 19.36 -11.73 21.77
C ALA A 210 19.63 -10.51 22.65
N ASN A 211 20.38 -10.76 23.77
CA ASN A 211 21.02 -9.81 24.63
C ASN A 211 20.15 -8.94 25.54
N GLN A 212 19.86 -9.47 26.73
CA GLN A 212 20.27 -8.84 28.00
C GLN A 212 20.07 -9.85 29.13
N ALA A 213 21.19 -10.33 29.70
CA ALA A 213 21.21 -11.15 30.87
C ALA A 213 20.84 -10.30 32.10
N THR A 214 19.59 -10.40 32.55
CA THR A 214 19.22 -9.97 33.89
C THR A 214 18.76 -11.21 34.63
N TYR A 215 19.59 -11.72 35.51
CA TYR A 215 19.29 -12.86 36.36
C TYR A 215 18.26 -12.47 37.42
N GLY A 216 16.98 -12.82 37.16
CA GLY A 216 15.96 -12.86 38.20
C GLY A 216 15.85 -14.27 38.78
N PRO A 217 15.47 -14.45 40.05
CA PRO A 217 15.35 -15.79 40.65
C PRO A 217 14.22 -16.59 39.97
N VAL A 218 14.57 -17.76 39.43
CA VAL A 218 13.60 -18.69 38.85
C VAL A 218 12.97 -19.49 39.98
N TYR A 219 11.66 -19.32 40.20
CA TYR A 219 10.88 -20.12 41.14
C TYR A 219 10.22 -21.27 40.39
N ALA A 220 10.46 -22.49 40.83
CA ALA A 220 9.85 -23.70 40.31
C ALA A 220 9.22 -24.52 41.47
N PRO A 221 8.19 -25.36 41.23
CA PRO A 221 7.57 -26.22 42.24
C PRO A 221 8.59 -27.19 42.86
N ALA A 222 8.40 -27.51 44.12
CA ALA A 222 9.29 -28.41 44.85
C ALA A 222 9.43 -29.78 44.14
N GLY A 223 10.65 -30.13 43.75
CA GLY A 223 10.97 -31.39 43.06
C GLY A 223 11.33 -31.23 41.57
N SER A 224 11.23 -30.04 40.97
CA SER A 224 11.69 -29.81 39.61
C SER A 224 13.17 -29.44 39.55
N GLN A 225 13.89 -30.00 38.59
CA GLN A 225 15.30 -29.67 38.32
C GLN A 225 15.33 -28.61 37.18
N VAL A 226 16.12 -27.57 37.35
CA VAL A 226 16.30 -26.51 36.36
C VAL A 226 17.62 -26.68 35.64
N TYR A 227 17.59 -26.68 34.32
CA TYR A 227 18.78 -26.73 33.47
C TYR A 227 19.44 -25.33 33.40
N THR A 228 20.69 -25.22 33.79
CA THR A 228 21.47 -24.00 33.61
C THR A 228 22.24 -24.05 32.29
N SER A 229 22.57 -22.91 31.75
CA SER A 229 23.29 -22.77 30.47
C SER A 229 24.69 -23.42 30.46
N THR A 230 25.16 -23.87 31.59
CA THR A 230 26.43 -24.59 31.76
C THR A 230 26.26 -26.11 31.85
N GLY A 231 25.04 -26.63 31.64
CA GLY A 231 24.79 -28.08 31.63
C GLY A 231 24.73 -28.77 33.02
N THR A 232 24.74 -28.02 34.12
CA THR A 232 24.71 -28.55 35.47
C THR A 232 23.31 -28.49 36.06
N TYR A 233 22.83 -29.60 36.66
CA TYR A 233 21.55 -29.64 37.36
C TYR A 233 21.70 -29.07 38.77
N VAL A 234 20.85 -28.09 39.09
CA VAL A 234 20.79 -27.52 40.46
C VAL A 234 19.39 -27.74 41.02
N PRO A 235 19.25 -28.20 42.28
CA PRO A 235 17.93 -28.34 42.89
C PRO A 235 17.25 -26.97 43.07
N ALA A 236 15.99 -26.90 42.70
CA ALA A 236 15.20 -25.67 42.85
C ALA A 236 14.91 -25.41 44.34
N LYS A 237 15.00 -24.13 44.77
CA LYS A 237 14.61 -23.76 46.14
C LYS A 237 13.11 -23.98 46.34
N PRO A 238 12.70 -24.59 47.48
CA PRO A 238 11.28 -24.80 47.77
C PRO A 238 10.56 -23.48 48.00
N TYR A 239 9.33 -23.41 47.51
CA TYR A 239 8.43 -22.29 47.73
C TYR A 239 8.04 -22.22 49.20
N ALA A 240 8.38 -21.13 49.87
CA ALA A 240 7.84 -20.81 51.20
C ALA A 240 6.44 -20.21 51.04
N ALA A 241 5.41 -20.94 51.42
CA ALA A 241 4.05 -20.40 51.46
C ALA A 241 3.98 -19.19 52.40
N PRO A 242 3.30 -18.09 52.03
CA PRO A 242 3.07 -16.98 52.94
C PRO A 242 2.23 -17.48 54.11
N SER A 243 2.71 -17.24 55.34
CA SER A 243 1.99 -17.53 56.57
C SER A 243 0.65 -16.80 56.57
N ALA A 244 -0.44 -17.56 56.75
CA ALA A 244 -1.78 -17.00 56.92
C ALA A 244 -1.80 -16.10 58.16
N TYR A 245 -2.09 -14.84 58.00
CA TYR A 245 -2.45 -13.91 59.06
C TYR A 245 -3.79 -14.36 59.64
N ALA A 246 -3.77 -14.97 60.82
CA ALA A 246 -4.94 -15.15 61.65
C ALA A 246 -5.35 -13.78 62.22
N GLY A 247 -6.35 -13.13 61.61
CA GLY A 247 -6.98 -11.96 62.14
C GLY A 247 -7.88 -12.35 63.31
N GLN A 248 -7.48 -11.98 64.54
CA GLN A 248 -8.36 -11.98 65.71
C GLN A 248 -9.37 -10.79 65.58
N TYR A 249 -10.62 -11.14 65.58
CA TYR A 249 -11.68 -10.20 65.90
C TYR A 249 -11.90 -10.19 67.42
N LEU A 250 -11.81 -9.03 68.01
CA LEU A 250 -12.43 -8.61 69.26
C LEU A 250 -13.04 -7.22 69.03
#